data_d41b652981667b82739f91a91677f9a4
#
_entry.id   d41b652981667b82739f91a91677f9a4
#
_cell.length_a   1.000
_cell.length_b   1.000
_cell.length_c   1.000
_cell.angle_alpha   90.00
_cell.angle_beta   90.00
_cell.angle_gamma   90.00
#
_symmetry.space_group_name_H-M   'P 1'
#
loop_
_entity.id
_entity.type
_entity.pdbx_description
1 polymer ?
#
loop_
_entity_poly.entity_id
_entity_poly.type
_entity_poly.pdbx_seq_one_letter_code
_entity_poly.pdbx_strand_id
1 'polypeptide(L)'
;MPPHILVVEDEEPLLELLRYNLEKAGYAVETIANGDCAEARLKETVPDLLVLDWMLPGLSGIELCRRLRQAVATKNLPIIMLTARGEESDRVRGFETGADDYVTKPFSVSELVARIAALLRRMRPLLVADVLTVGDIELNRTAMSVLRRGQTIHLGPTDYRLLEFFMQAPGRVFTRGQLLDGVWGNEVYIDERTVDVHIGRLRKALVRAWRADPIRTVRGAGYSFEAR
;
A
#
# COMPACT_ATOMS: atom_id res chain seq x y z
N MET A 1 -8.18 -2.00 -0.69
CA MET A 1 -7.48 -3.03 0.13
C MET A 1 -6.82 -2.32 1.30
N PRO A 2 -6.69 -2.96 2.46
CA PRO A 2 -5.92 -2.39 3.55
C PRO A 2 -4.46 -2.16 3.10
N PRO A 3 -3.79 -1.10 3.60
CA PRO A 3 -2.38 -0.89 3.31
C PRO A 3 -1.55 -2.08 3.78
N HIS A 4 -0.62 -2.54 2.93
CA HIS A 4 0.26 -3.67 3.22
C HIS A 4 1.54 -3.18 3.91
N ILE A 5 1.79 -3.69 5.12
CA ILE A 5 2.96 -3.36 5.93
C ILE A 5 3.83 -4.61 6.07
N LEU A 6 5.11 -4.48 5.71
CA LEU A 6 6.12 -5.47 6.04
C LEU A 6 6.82 -5.04 7.33
N VAL A 7 6.88 -5.95 8.31
CA VAL A 7 7.63 -5.78 9.57
C VAL A 7 8.82 -6.71 9.55
N VAL A 8 10.02 -6.17 9.72
CA VAL A 8 11.28 -6.93 9.78
C VAL A 8 11.93 -6.69 11.14
N GLU A 9 11.93 -7.73 11.97
CA GLU A 9 12.35 -7.70 13.37
C GLU A 9 12.73 -9.12 13.77
N ASP A 10 13.84 -9.35 14.47
CA ASP A 10 14.31 -10.69 14.86
C ASP A 10 13.74 -11.19 16.18
N GLU A 11 13.26 -10.29 17.06
CA GLU A 11 12.60 -10.65 18.31
C GLU A 11 11.17 -11.16 18.06
N GLU A 12 10.95 -12.48 18.05
CA GLU A 12 9.66 -13.12 17.77
C GLU A 12 8.49 -12.57 18.64
N PRO A 13 8.66 -12.33 19.97
CA PRO A 13 7.57 -11.75 20.78
C PRO A 13 7.18 -10.34 20.32
N LEU A 14 8.14 -9.54 19.85
CA LEU A 14 7.88 -8.19 19.33
C LEU A 14 7.21 -8.27 17.96
N LEU A 15 7.64 -9.18 17.06
CA LEU A 15 6.98 -9.45 15.80
C LEU A 15 5.49 -9.78 15.97
N GLU A 16 5.18 -10.72 16.87
CA GLU A 16 3.79 -11.10 17.14
C GLU A 16 2.96 -9.95 17.70
N LEU A 17 3.54 -9.20 18.64
CA LEU A 17 2.90 -8.02 19.22
C LEU A 17 2.58 -6.96 18.15
N LEU A 18 3.53 -6.68 17.26
CA LEU A 18 3.38 -5.72 16.19
C LEU A 18 2.35 -6.20 15.16
N ARG A 19 2.44 -7.45 14.72
CA ARG A 19 1.47 -8.06 13.81
C ARG A 19 0.05 -7.91 14.34
N TYR A 20 -0.22 -8.39 15.56
CA TYR A 20 -1.55 -8.33 16.15
C TYR A 20 -2.13 -6.91 16.21
N ASN A 21 -1.33 -5.94 16.65
CA ASN A 21 -1.83 -4.58 16.82
C ASN A 21 -2.00 -3.85 15.48
N LEU A 22 -1.15 -4.10 14.51
CA LEU A 22 -1.26 -3.52 13.17
C LEU A 22 -2.45 -4.11 12.40
N GLU A 23 -2.68 -5.42 12.48
CA GLU A 23 -3.88 -6.06 11.91
C GLU A 23 -5.16 -5.51 12.57
N LYS A 24 -5.16 -5.35 13.90
CA LYS A 24 -6.27 -4.72 14.64
C LYS A 24 -6.50 -3.26 14.23
N ALA A 25 -5.45 -2.55 13.80
CA ALA A 25 -5.55 -1.21 13.26
C ALA A 25 -6.01 -1.16 11.79
N GLY A 26 -6.27 -2.32 11.18
CA GLY A 26 -6.83 -2.44 9.83
C GLY A 26 -5.79 -2.53 8.70
N TYR A 27 -4.55 -2.87 9.02
CA TYR A 27 -3.49 -3.10 8.03
C TYR A 27 -3.39 -4.57 7.63
N ALA A 28 -2.94 -4.85 6.40
CA ALA A 28 -2.46 -6.17 6.02
C ALA A 28 -0.98 -6.27 6.44
N VAL A 29 -0.61 -7.29 7.23
CA VAL A 29 0.72 -7.37 7.83
C VAL A 29 1.44 -8.64 7.40
N GLU A 30 2.67 -8.47 6.94
CA GLU A 30 3.63 -9.55 6.71
C GLU A 30 4.82 -9.36 7.65
N THR A 31 5.36 -10.45 8.20
CA THR A 31 6.47 -10.41 9.16
C THR A 31 7.63 -11.26 8.70
N ILE A 32 8.85 -10.76 8.86
CA ILE A 32 10.10 -11.47 8.51
C ILE A 32 11.12 -11.22 9.63
N ALA A 33 11.82 -12.27 10.06
CA ALA A 33 12.79 -12.19 11.17
C ALA A 33 14.25 -12.02 10.73
N ASN A 34 14.53 -11.82 9.44
CA ASN A 34 15.90 -11.84 8.88
C ASN A 34 16.03 -10.84 7.72
N GLY A 35 17.14 -10.10 7.68
CA GLY A 35 17.36 -9.07 6.67
C GLY A 35 17.55 -9.61 5.24
N ASP A 36 18.20 -10.76 5.09
CA ASP A 36 18.41 -11.37 3.76
C ASP A 36 17.09 -11.87 3.17
N CYS A 37 16.24 -12.49 4.01
CA CYS A 37 14.89 -12.91 3.62
C CYS A 37 14.01 -11.71 3.25
N ALA A 38 14.14 -10.60 4.01
CA ALA A 38 13.42 -9.37 3.71
C ALA A 38 13.86 -8.75 2.37
N GLU A 39 15.17 -8.75 2.07
CA GLU A 39 15.66 -8.28 0.77
C GLU A 39 15.10 -9.12 -0.38
N ALA A 40 15.10 -10.44 -0.25
CA ALA A 40 14.54 -11.35 -1.26
C ALA A 40 13.04 -11.05 -1.49
N ARG A 41 12.28 -10.94 -0.39
CA ARG A 41 10.84 -10.68 -0.44
C ARG A 41 10.49 -9.33 -1.06
N LEU A 42 11.27 -8.29 -0.76
CA LEU A 42 11.08 -6.94 -1.30
C LEU A 42 11.36 -6.84 -2.82
N LYS A 43 12.15 -7.77 -3.38
CA LYS A 43 12.33 -7.90 -4.83
C LYS A 43 11.10 -8.48 -5.54
N GLU A 44 10.33 -9.31 -4.84
CA GLU A 44 9.11 -9.93 -5.38
C GLU A 44 7.90 -8.99 -5.25
N THR A 45 7.73 -8.41 -4.08
CA THR A 45 6.58 -7.54 -3.78
C THR A 45 7.01 -6.37 -2.90
N VAL A 46 6.67 -5.15 -3.33
CA VAL A 46 6.94 -3.93 -2.57
C VAL A 46 5.71 -3.60 -1.71
N PRO A 47 5.85 -3.54 -0.37
CA PRO A 47 4.76 -3.14 0.53
C PRO A 47 4.46 -1.64 0.42
N ASP A 48 3.39 -1.20 1.09
CA ASP A 48 3.06 0.22 1.18
C ASP A 48 3.89 0.96 2.23
N LEU A 49 4.40 0.22 3.25
CA LEU A 49 5.31 0.71 4.27
C LEU A 49 6.15 -0.44 4.83
N LEU A 50 7.40 -0.15 5.16
CA LEU A 50 8.34 -1.04 5.82
C LEU A 50 8.61 -0.54 7.24
N VAL A 51 8.41 -1.42 8.24
CA VAL A 51 8.94 -1.26 9.60
C VAL A 51 10.17 -2.16 9.71
N LEU A 52 11.32 -1.59 10.04
CA LEU A 52 12.61 -2.26 9.89
C LEU A 52 13.45 -2.08 11.15
N ASP A 53 13.81 -3.18 11.80
CA ASP A 53 14.77 -3.10 12.88
C ASP A 53 16.16 -2.75 12.36
N TRP A 54 16.86 -1.93 13.12
CA TRP A 54 18.22 -1.50 12.87
C TRP A 54 19.21 -2.69 12.89
N MET A 55 19.08 -3.56 13.92
CA MET A 55 19.93 -4.71 14.13
C MET A 55 19.22 -6.00 13.77
N LEU A 56 19.56 -6.58 12.64
CA LEU A 56 19.02 -7.86 12.17
C LEU A 56 20.16 -8.86 11.95
N PRO A 57 19.91 -10.15 12.13
CA PRO A 57 20.86 -11.17 11.75
C PRO A 57 21.04 -11.20 10.23
N GLY A 58 22.28 -11.48 9.79
CA GLY A 58 22.66 -11.45 8.38
C GLY A 58 22.78 -10.02 7.86
N LEU A 59 21.93 -9.63 6.94
CA LEU A 59 21.90 -8.26 6.41
C LEU A 59 21.26 -7.31 7.43
N SER A 60 22.05 -6.34 7.94
CA SER A 60 21.53 -5.35 8.90
C SER A 60 20.45 -4.46 8.28
N GLY A 61 19.52 -3.95 9.13
CA GLY A 61 18.46 -3.06 8.66
C GLY A 61 18.98 -1.78 8.02
N ILE A 62 20.09 -1.22 8.52
CA ILE A 62 20.74 -0.05 7.92
C ILE A 62 21.16 -0.34 6.48
N GLU A 63 21.87 -1.43 6.27
CA GLU A 63 22.38 -1.78 4.96
C GLU A 63 21.23 -2.13 4.01
N LEU A 64 20.21 -2.83 4.49
CA LEU A 64 18.99 -3.07 3.73
C LEU A 64 18.32 -1.76 3.30
N CYS A 65 18.16 -0.81 4.23
CA CYS A 65 17.59 0.51 3.93
C CYS A 65 18.37 1.23 2.83
N ARG A 66 19.71 1.26 2.91
CA ARG A 66 20.57 1.86 1.88
C ARG A 66 20.35 1.23 0.50
N ARG A 67 20.31 -0.09 0.42
CA ARG A 67 20.06 -0.82 -0.84
C ARG A 67 18.69 -0.50 -1.42
N LEU A 68 17.66 -0.42 -0.56
CA LEU A 68 16.31 -0.06 -0.98
C LEU A 68 16.24 1.37 -1.54
N ARG A 69 16.99 2.32 -0.99
CA ARG A 69 17.05 3.69 -1.51
C ARG A 69 17.77 3.81 -2.84
N GLN A 70 18.70 2.91 -3.13
CA GLN A 70 19.41 2.86 -4.42
C GLN A 70 18.57 2.19 -5.53
N ALA A 71 17.69 1.29 -5.19
CA ALA A 71 16.88 0.55 -6.15
C ALA A 71 15.67 1.36 -6.63
N VAL A 72 15.49 1.47 -7.95
CA VAL A 72 14.42 2.27 -8.58
C VAL A 72 13.03 1.87 -8.08
N ALA A 73 12.79 0.58 -7.86
CA ALA A 73 11.49 0.05 -7.43
C ALA A 73 11.13 0.45 -5.99
N THR A 74 12.13 0.61 -5.10
CA THR A 74 11.94 0.78 -3.65
C THR A 74 12.45 2.10 -3.10
N LYS A 75 13.07 2.96 -3.92
CA LYS A 75 13.63 4.24 -3.46
C LYS A 75 12.64 5.16 -2.74
N ASN A 76 11.36 5.06 -3.07
CA ASN A 76 10.28 5.85 -2.49
C ASN A 76 9.41 5.03 -1.51
N LEU A 77 9.84 3.81 -1.12
CA LEU A 77 9.14 3.01 -0.12
C LEU A 77 9.22 3.71 1.23
N PRO A 78 8.09 4.02 1.90
CA PRO A 78 8.11 4.56 3.24
C PRO A 78 8.76 3.57 4.23
N ILE A 79 9.76 4.02 4.99
CA ILE A 79 10.52 3.18 5.94
C ILE A 79 10.53 3.84 7.31
N ILE A 80 10.08 3.10 8.33
CA ILE A 80 10.26 3.45 9.75
C ILE A 80 11.32 2.51 10.33
N MET A 81 12.42 3.08 10.84
CA MET A 81 13.47 2.32 11.51
C MET A 81 13.17 2.18 13.00
N LEU A 82 13.30 0.97 13.54
CA LEU A 82 13.31 0.71 14.99
C LEU A 82 14.76 0.71 15.46
N THR A 83 15.09 1.50 16.49
CA THR A 83 16.47 1.69 16.98
C THR A 83 16.58 1.46 18.48
N ALA A 84 17.72 0.98 18.98
CA ALA A 84 17.97 0.89 20.43
C ALA A 84 18.25 2.27 21.04
N ARG A 85 17.91 2.44 22.32
CA ARG A 85 18.20 3.65 23.10
C ARG A 85 19.72 3.72 23.41
N GLY A 86 20.40 4.74 22.90
CA GLY A 86 21.84 4.95 23.18
C GLY A 86 22.71 5.20 21.95
N GLU A 87 22.19 4.94 20.77
CA GLU A 87 22.90 5.20 19.50
C GLU A 87 22.62 6.61 18.97
N GLU A 88 22.63 7.61 19.87
CA GLU A 88 22.38 9.02 19.52
C GLU A 88 23.45 9.58 18.57
N SER A 89 24.67 9.04 18.61
CA SER A 89 25.72 9.28 17.61
C SER A 89 25.36 8.73 16.21
N ASP A 90 24.51 7.69 16.17
CA ASP A 90 24.05 7.08 14.92
C ASP A 90 22.80 7.77 14.35
N ARG A 91 22.08 8.61 15.14
CA ARG A 91 21.03 9.50 14.58
C ARG A 91 21.59 10.50 13.56
N VAL A 92 22.83 10.96 13.72
CA VAL A 92 23.51 11.78 12.70
C VAL A 92 23.84 10.94 11.47
N ARG A 93 24.24 9.67 11.65
CA ARG A 93 24.37 8.68 10.55
C ARG A 93 23.02 8.23 10.01
N GLY A 94 21.97 8.24 10.83
CA GLY A 94 20.59 7.91 10.46
C GLY A 94 20.03 8.80 9.35
N PHE A 95 20.39 10.09 9.30
CA PHE A 95 20.03 10.97 8.17
C PHE A 95 20.69 10.52 6.85
N GLU A 96 21.83 9.81 6.89
CA GLU A 96 22.49 9.24 5.71
C GLU A 96 21.88 7.92 5.23
N THR A 97 21.09 7.22 6.06
CA THR A 97 20.48 5.94 5.69
C THR A 97 19.25 6.09 4.82
N GLY A 98 18.58 7.24 4.87
CA GLY A 98 17.42 7.57 4.05
C GLY A 98 16.09 6.98 4.56
N ALA A 99 15.99 6.58 5.82
CA ALA A 99 14.69 6.24 6.42
C ALA A 99 13.81 7.50 6.60
N ASP A 100 12.48 7.33 6.57
CA ASP A 100 11.53 8.44 6.64
C ASP A 100 11.15 8.82 8.08
N ASP A 101 11.27 7.87 9.02
CA ASP A 101 11.06 8.09 10.47
C ASP A 101 11.85 7.08 11.30
N TYR A 102 12.05 7.39 12.58
CA TYR A 102 12.79 6.58 13.54
C TYR A 102 11.99 6.44 14.84
N VAL A 103 11.95 5.21 15.38
CA VAL A 103 11.29 4.90 16.67
C VAL A 103 12.30 4.21 17.56
N THR A 104 12.54 4.78 18.74
CA THR A 104 13.54 4.25 19.68
C THR A 104 12.90 3.22 20.61
N LYS A 105 13.48 2.04 20.71
CA LYS A 105 13.12 0.98 21.69
C LYS A 105 13.57 1.40 23.10
N PRO A 106 12.74 1.19 24.17
CA PRO A 106 11.37 0.71 24.11
C PRO A 106 10.38 1.79 23.66
N PHE A 107 9.40 1.42 22.85
CA PHE A 107 8.36 2.30 22.36
C PHE A 107 6.97 1.79 22.72
N SER A 108 5.99 2.67 22.67
CA SER A 108 4.59 2.30 22.76
C SER A 108 4.09 1.84 21.38
N VAL A 109 3.39 0.70 21.32
CA VAL A 109 2.80 0.21 20.07
C VAL A 109 1.82 1.23 19.49
N SER A 110 1.07 1.95 20.34
CA SER A 110 0.17 3.03 19.90
C SER A 110 0.93 4.19 19.23
N GLU A 111 2.15 4.50 19.69
CA GLU A 111 3.02 5.49 19.06
C GLU A 111 3.43 5.03 17.66
N LEU A 112 3.89 3.78 17.52
CA LEU A 112 4.28 3.24 16.23
C LEU A 112 3.10 3.23 15.25
N VAL A 113 1.91 2.79 15.67
CA VAL A 113 0.69 2.82 14.84
C VAL A 113 0.36 4.25 14.39
N ALA A 114 0.46 5.23 15.28
CA ALA A 114 0.22 6.64 14.94
C ALA A 114 1.25 7.17 13.92
N ARG A 115 2.52 6.80 14.04
CA ARG A 115 3.59 7.17 13.10
C ARG A 115 3.40 6.53 11.73
N ILE A 116 3.04 5.23 11.69
CA ILE A 116 2.68 4.53 10.45
C ILE A 116 1.53 5.25 9.74
N ALA A 117 0.44 5.55 10.46
CA ALA A 117 -0.70 6.27 9.90
C ALA A 117 -0.30 7.66 9.36
N ALA A 118 0.54 8.40 10.10
CA ALA A 118 1.02 9.72 9.69
C ALA A 118 1.91 9.64 8.44
N LEU A 119 2.81 8.65 8.39
CA LEU A 119 3.73 8.46 7.25
C LEU A 119 2.97 8.02 6.00
N LEU A 120 2.06 7.04 6.11
CA LEU A 120 1.20 6.61 5.01
C LEU A 120 0.35 7.77 4.47
N ARG A 121 -0.26 8.57 5.35
CA ARG A 121 -1.05 9.74 4.94
C ARG A 121 -0.22 10.77 4.17
N ARG A 122 1.05 10.95 4.54
CA ARG A 122 1.98 11.90 3.89
C ARG A 122 2.49 11.37 2.56
N MET A 123 2.89 10.09 2.51
CA MET A 123 3.56 9.48 1.36
C MET A 123 2.59 8.77 0.41
N ARG A 124 1.49 8.27 0.94
CA ARG A 124 0.45 7.52 0.23
C ARG A 124 -0.96 8.00 0.68
N PRO A 125 -1.28 9.28 0.49
CA PRO A 125 -2.54 9.84 1.03
C PRO A 125 -3.78 9.09 0.53
N LEU A 126 -3.73 8.52 -0.68
CA LEU A 126 -4.86 7.78 -1.26
C LEU A 126 -5.13 6.43 -0.57
N LEU A 127 -4.18 5.88 0.21
CA LEU A 127 -4.38 4.61 0.92
C LEU A 127 -5.14 4.77 2.24
N VAL A 128 -5.05 5.95 2.89
CA VAL A 128 -5.64 6.21 4.21
C VAL A 128 -6.78 7.25 4.18
N ALA A 129 -7.06 7.83 3.03
CA ALA A 129 -8.16 8.78 2.91
C ALA A 129 -9.52 8.05 2.95
N ASP A 130 -10.45 8.54 3.77
CA ASP A 130 -11.84 8.06 3.77
C ASP A 130 -12.57 8.39 2.47
N VAL A 131 -12.16 9.46 1.81
CA VAL A 131 -12.68 9.88 0.50
C VAL A 131 -11.53 9.94 -0.50
N LEU A 132 -11.61 9.13 -1.54
CA LEU A 132 -10.73 9.19 -2.68
C LEU A 132 -11.33 10.14 -3.72
N THR A 133 -10.52 11.07 -4.24
CA THR A 133 -10.94 11.96 -5.33
C THR A 133 -9.94 11.87 -6.47
N VAL A 134 -10.43 11.55 -7.67
CA VAL A 134 -9.62 11.51 -8.89
C VAL A 134 -10.41 12.18 -10.01
N GLY A 135 -9.93 13.34 -10.45
CA GLY A 135 -10.66 14.18 -11.41
C GLY A 135 -12.04 14.58 -10.89
N ASP A 136 -13.09 14.20 -11.63
CA ASP A 136 -14.49 14.51 -11.30
C ASP A 136 -15.21 13.38 -10.53
N ILE A 137 -14.46 12.39 -10.02
CA ILE A 137 -15.00 11.22 -9.31
C ILE A 137 -14.54 11.24 -7.85
N GLU A 138 -15.49 11.07 -6.93
CA GLU A 138 -15.30 10.94 -5.50
C GLU A 138 -15.83 9.59 -5.02
N LEU A 139 -15.02 8.84 -4.28
CA LEU A 139 -15.37 7.57 -3.67
C LEU A 139 -15.21 7.69 -2.16
N ASN A 140 -16.30 7.57 -1.43
CA ASN A 140 -16.31 7.58 0.03
C ASN A 140 -16.30 6.15 0.58
N ARG A 141 -15.22 5.78 1.28
CA ARG A 141 -15.02 4.44 1.84
C ARG A 141 -15.96 4.14 3.00
N THR A 142 -16.16 5.11 3.88
CA THR A 142 -17.03 4.98 5.05
C THR A 142 -18.50 4.84 4.65
N ALA A 143 -18.94 5.69 3.71
CA ALA A 143 -20.33 5.67 3.22
C ALA A 143 -20.57 4.63 2.12
N MET A 144 -19.54 3.93 1.63
CA MET A 144 -19.60 3.00 0.50
C MET A 144 -20.31 3.60 -0.72
N SER A 145 -20.04 4.89 -1.00
CA SER A 145 -20.73 5.66 -2.04
C SER A 145 -19.75 6.25 -3.05
N VAL A 146 -20.24 6.43 -4.28
CA VAL A 146 -19.48 7.04 -5.36
C VAL A 146 -20.28 8.20 -5.95
N LEU A 147 -19.62 9.33 -6.10
CA LEU A 147 -20.14 10.51 -6.77
C LEU A 147 -19.31 10.81 -8.02
N ARG A 148 -19.95 11.28 -9.08
CA ARG A 148 -19.28 11.92 -10.20
C ARG A 148 -19.93 13.27 -10.46
N ARG A 149 -19.15 14.36 -10.36
CA ARG A 149 -19.67 15.75 -10.43
C ARG A 149 -20.86 15.98 -9.50
N GLY A 150 -20.78 15.43 -8.29
CA GLY A 150 -21.85 15.53 -7.28
C GLY A 150 -23.07 14.65 -7.49
N GLN A 151 -23.13 13.85 -8.58
CA GLN A 151 -24.23 12.91 -8.82
C GLN A 151 -23.85 11.49 -8.39
N THR A 152 -24.74 10.83 -7.68
CA THR A 152 -24.53 9.46 -7.17
C THR A 152 -24.45 8.44 -8.32
N ILE A 153 -23.43 7.59 -8.27
CA ILE A 153 -23.26 6.44 -9.15
C ILE A 153 -23.49 5.17 -8.35
N HIS A 154 -24.45 4.37 -8.80
CA HIS A 154 -24.72 3.07 -8.17
C HIS A 154 -23.81 2.00 -8.78
N LEU A 155 -22.98 1.39 -7.94
CA LEU A 155 -22.08 0.29 -8.29
C LEU A 155 -22.43 -0.95 -7.45
N GLY A 156 -22.27 -2.12 -8.05
CA GLY A 156 -22.26 -3.38 -7.29
C GLY A 156 -20.99 -3.49 -6.43
N PRO A 157 -20.99 -4.36 -5.39
CA PRO A 157 -19.85 -4.44 -4.45
C PRO A 157 -18.49 -4.69 -5.10
N THR A 158 -18.45 -5.54 -6.12
CA THR A 158 -17.21 -5.86 -6.85
C THR A 158 -16.76 -4.70 -7.74
N ASP A 159 -17.71 -4.03 -8.44
CA ASP A 159 -17.40 -2.86 -9.27
C ASP A 159 -16.93 -1.68 -8.42
N TYR A 160 -17.47 -1.54 -7.19
CA TYR A 160 -17.01 -0.56 -6.20
C TYR A 160 -15.55 -0.84 -5.80
N ARG A 161 -15.22 -2.09 -5.40
CA ARG A 161 -13.84 -2.48 -5.05
C ARG A 161 -12.87 -2.30 -6.21
N LEU A 162 -13.31 -2.59 -7.44
CA LEU A 162 -12.50 -2.39 -8.63
C LEU A 162 -12.20 -0.89 -8.86
N LEU A 163 -13.20 -0.02 -8.69
CA LEU A 163 -13.01 1.43 -8.78
C LEU A 163 -12.09 1.93 -7.68
N GLU A 164 -12.30 1.50 -6.43
CA GLU A 164 -11.45 1.83 -5.31
C GLU A 164 -10.00 1.44 -5.56
N PHE A 165 -9.76 0.23 -6.06
CA PHE A 165 -8.42 -0.26 -6.39
C PHE A 165 -7.72 0.62 -7.43
N PHE A 166 -8.43 1.03 -8.46
CA PHE A 166 -7.90 1.96 -9.45
C PHE A 166 -7.62 3.36 -8.87
N MET A 167 -8.53 3.89 -8.05
CA MET A 167 -8.40 5.23 -7.47
C MET A 167 -7.29 5.35 -6.43
N GLN A 168 -6.80 4.23 -5.88
CA GLN A 168 -5.62 4.22 -5.01
C GLN A 168 -4.30 4.46 -5.76
N ALA A 169 -4.26 4.21 -7.07
CA ALA A 169 -3.08 4.42 -7.90
C ALA A 169 -3.46 4.95 -9.30
N PRO A 170 -3.91 6.21 -9.40
CA PRO A 170 -4.32 6.81 -10.67
C PRO A 170 -3.16 6.83 -11.67
N GLY A 171 -3.47 6.57 -12.94
CA GLY A 171 -2.49 6.54 -14.03
C GLY A 171 -1.67 5.25 -14.12
N ARG A 172 -1.64 4.43 -13.07
CA ARG A 172 -0.94 3.14 -13.10
C ARG A 172 -1.67 2.15 -14.01
N VAL A 173 -0.89 1.44 -14.83
CA VAL A 173 -1.40 0.33 -15.63
C VAL A 173 -1.34 -0.95 -14.80
N PHE A 174 -2.47 -1.63 -14.69
CA PHE A 174 -2.61 -2.92 -14.01
C PHE A 174 -2.90 -4.02 -15.03
N THR A 175 -2.21 -5.17 -14.91
CA THR A 175 -2.56 -6.37 -15.68
C THR A 175 -3.88 -6.96 -15.18
N ARG A 176 -4.49 -7.86 -15.97
CA ARG A 176 -5.70 -8.57 -15.54
C ARG A 176 -5.47 -9.40 -14.28
N GLY A 177 -4.33 -10.11 -14.20
CA GLY A 177 -3.94 -10.84 -13.00
C GLY A 177 -3.84 -9.94 -11.77
N GLN A 178 -3.15 -8.79 -11.87
CA GLN A 178 -3.05 -7.84 -10.76
C GLN A 178 -4.40 -7.27 -10.30
N LEU A 179 -5.33 -7.02 -11.24
CA LEU A 179 -6.68 -6.60 -10.90
C LEU A 179 -7.48 -7.73 -10.26
N LEU A 180 -7.31 -8.97 -10.73
CA LEU A 180 -7.95 -10.15 -10.18
C LEU A 180 -7.51 -10.35 -8.72
N ASP A 181 -6.21 -10.45 -8.48
CA ASP A 181 -5.63 -10.63 -7.15
C ASP A 181 -6.02 -9.49 -6.21
N GLY A 182 -5.93 -8.23 -6.71
CA GLY A 182 -6.21 -7.04 -5.92
C GLY A 182 -7.67 -6.85 -5.53
N VAL A 183 -8.62 -7.32 -6.32
CA VAL A 183 -10.07 -7.08 -6.10
C VAL A 183 -10.80 -8.32 -5.60
N TRP A 184 -10.41 -9.53 -6.03
CA TRP A 184 -11.07 -10.79 -5.66
C TRP A 184 -10.28 -11.61 -4.64
N GLY A 185 -8.95 -11.36 -4.48
CA GLY A 185 -8.08 -12.12 -3.58
C GLY A 185 -7.71 -13.50 -4.14
N ASN A 186 -6.93 -14.27 -3.37
CA ASN A 186 -6.40 -15.57 -3.80
C ASN A 186 -7.37 -16.75 -3.61
N GLU A 187 -8.59 -16.50 -3.12
CA GLU A 187 -9.48 -17.60 -2.68
C GLU A 187 -10.34 -18.20 -3.77
N VAL A 188 -10.33 -17.68 -5.00
CA VAL A 188 -11.30 -18.12 -6.03
C VAL A 188 -10.58 -18.36 -7.35
N TYR A 189 -10.80 -19.54 -7.92
CA TYR A 189 -10.46 -19.86 -9.32
C TYR A 189 -11.37 -19.04 -10.27
N ILE A 190 -11.08 -17.78 -10.43
CA ILE A 190 -11.79 -16.87 -11.34
C ILE A 190 -10.93 -16.67 -12.58
N ASP A 191 -11.53 -16.81 -13.77
CA ASP A 191 -10.88 -16.52 -15.05
C ASP A 191 -10.62 -14.99 -15.16
N GLU A 192 -9.46 -14.60 -15.66
CA GLU A 192 -9.10 -13.21 -15.96
C GLU A 192 -10.15 -12.48 -16.85
N ARG A 193 -10.93 -13.21 -17.62
CA ARG A 193 -12.06 -12.66 -18.41
C ARG A 193 -13.13 -12.01 -17.53
N THR A 194 -13.25 -12.43 -16.28
CA THR A 194 -14.16 -11.79 -15.31
C THR A 194 -13.81 -10.32 -15.08
N VAL A 195 -12.53 -9.99 -15.09
CA VAL A 195 -12.06 -8.59 -15.01
C VAL A 195 -12.65 -7.77 -16.17
N ASP A 196 -12.62 -8.28 -17.41
CA ASP A 196 -13.12 -7.55 -18.58
C ASP A 196 -14.63 -7.27 -18.47
N VAL A 197 -15.40 -8.20 -17.88
CA VAL A 197 -16.83 -8.02 -17.66
C VAL A 197 -17.09 -6.89 -16.67
N HIS A 198 -16.35 -6.87 -15.54
CA HIS A 198 -16.47 -5.82 -14.52
C HIS A 198 -15.95 -4.47 -15.01
N ILE A 199 -14.87 -4.43 -15.79
CA ILE A 199 -14.43 -3.22 -16.50
C ILE A 199 -15.54 -2.67 -17.40
N GLY A 200 -16.20 -3.53 -18.16
CA GLY A 200 -17.33 -3.13 -19.02
C GLY A 200 -18.51 -2.54 -18.24
N ARG A 201 -18.87 -3.15 -17.11
CA ARG A 201 -19.93 -2.66 -16.21
C ARG A 201 -19.55 -1.33 -15.58
N LEU A 202 -18.33 -1.22 -15.04
CA LEU A 202 -17.82 -0.01 -14.43
C LEU A 202 -17.77 1.15 -15.44
N ARG A 203 -17.26 0.94 -16.63
CA ARG A 203 -17.31 1.92 -17.72
C ARG A 203 -18.72 2.41 -17.98
N LYS A 204 -19.67 1.47 -18.15
CA LYS A 204 -21.07 1.79 -18.42
C LYS A 204 -21.67 2.66 -17.33
N ALA A 205 -21.37 2.37 -16.06
CA ALA A 205 -21.84 3.16 -14.93
C ALA A 205 -21.19 4.55 -14.88
N LEU A 206 -19.89 4.63 -15.10
CA LEU A 206 -19.14 5.89 -15.05
C LEU A 206 -19.40 6.80 -16.24
N VAL A 207 -19.69 6.28 -17.44
CA VAL A 207 -19.82 7.07 -18.67
C VAL A 207 -21.26 7.53 -18.93
N ARG A 208 -22.27 6.88 -18.31
CA ARG A 208 -23.71 7.04 -18.63
C ARG A 208 -24.19 8.48 -18.81
N ALA A 209 -23.65 9.45 -18.07
CA ALA A 209 -24.05 10.86 -18.13
C ALA A 209 -22.96 11.81 -18.65
N TRP A 210 -21.69 11.39 -18.77
CA TRP A 210 -20.57 12.32 -18.93
C TRP A 210 -19.68 12.14 -20.14
N ARG A 211 -19.95 11.18 -21.01
CA ARG A 211 -19.22 10.86 -22.27
C ARG A 211 -17.71 10.59 -22.13
N ALA A 212 -17.04 11.00 -21.05
CA ALA A 212 -15.62 10.76 -20.81
C ALA A 212 -15.43 9.43 -20.07
N ASP A 213 -14.74 8.48 -20.70
CA ASP A 213 -14.34 7.21 -20.09
C ASP A 213 -13.05 7.39 -19.29
N PRO A 214 -13.08 7.25 -17.95
CA PRO A 214 -11.87 7.37 -17.12
C PRO A 214 -11.01 6.11 -17.15
N ILE A 215 -11.50 4.99 -17.72
CA ILE A 215 -10.75 3.74 -17.78
C ILE A 215 -10.13 3.58 -19.16
N ARG A 216 -8.81 3.64 -19.23
CA ARG A 216 -8.05 3.43 -20.46
C ARG A 216 -7.67 1.95 -20.59
N THR A 217 -7.89 1.38 -21.78
CA THR A 217 -7.34 0.08 -22.14
C THR A 217 -5.95 0.26 -22.74
N VAL A 218 -4.95 -0.39 -22.16
CA VAL A 218 -3.59 -0.46 -22.68
C VAL A 218 -3.41 -1.81 -23.34
N ARG A 219 -3.42 -1.82 -24.68
CA ARG A 219 -3.36 -3.06 -25.48
C ARG A 219 -2.14 -3.90 -25.10
N GLY A 220 -2.35 -5.17 -24.83
CA GLY A 220 -1.31 -6.12 -24.42
C GLY A 220 -0.82 -5.98 -22.98
N ALA A 221 -1.24 -4.94 -22.23
CA ALA A 221 -0.78 -4.70 -20.85
C ALA A 221 -1.91 -4.77 -19.81
N GLY A 222 -3.11 -4.20 -20.09
CA GLY A 222 -4.21 -4.21 -19.14
C GLY A 222 -5.01 -2.91 -19.14
N TYR A 223 -5.26 -2.35 -17.95
CA TYR A 223 -6.13 -1.19 -17.75
C TYR A 223 -5.49 -0.16 -16.83
N SER A 224 -5.78 1.13 -17.06
CA SER A 224 -5.45 2.22 -16.14
C SER A 224 -6.67 3.12 -15.92
N PHE A 225 -6.66 3.89 -14.84
CA PHE A 225 -7.71 4.83 -14.48
C PHE A 225 -7.17 6.26 -14.50
N GLU A 226 -7.75 7.11 -15.35
CA GLU A 226 -7.31 8.50 -15.57
C GLU A 226 -8.56 9.38 -15.66
N ALA A 227 -9.13 9.81 -14.55
CA ALA A 227 -10.22 10.78 -14.56
C ALA A 227 -9.64 12.20 -14.80
N ARG A 228 -10.18 12.89 -15.78
CA ARG A 228 -9.85 14.28 -16.13
C ARG A 228 -10.89 15.25 -15.61
#